data_807feb4397fd54962ffe3892391814b4
#
_entry.id   807feb4397fd54962ffe3892391814b4
#
_cell.length_a   1.000
_cell.length_b   1.000
_cell.length_c   1.000
_cell.angle_alpha   90.00
_cell.angle_beta   90.00
_cell.angle_gamma   90.00
#
_symmetry.space_group_name_H-M   'P 1'
#
loop_
_entity.id
_entity.type
_entity.pdbx_description
1 polymer ?
#
loop_
_entity_poly.entity_id
_entity_poly.type
_entity_poly.pdbx_seq_one_letter_code
_entity_poly.pdbx_strand_id
1 'polypeptide(L)'
;MSDSIYTLTLNEGREKSLLRRHPWIFSKALSSIPSDLSSGDSVKVVSSQGEFLCYGLASPKSQITVRAISFDENIKITDELIADRIRQAVSLRKNVFDRGNDGVRLVSSEGDLLPGLIADKYNEFIVYSISSAGMERFKDVITKTFNEIYPNCSIYERSDTKSRLKEGLQPRCGVVCGKEPDDCIYVREEGQVYIPVDIKNGHKTGAYLDQRLSRIKASTLSKNAEVLNCFSYTGGFGLWALKGGAKRIENVDVSENALSKAKAGVAFNHLDPGRCRFLKKDVFAYLREQVEKGVKYDLVILDPPKFAESAANLKKACRGYQDINRLGLKLVKKGGRLLTFSCSGLVDSALFQKIVSDAALDAGVDGRIISTLRQDADHVVSLPCPETFYLKGLEIAVM
;
A
#
# COMPACT_ATOMS: atom_id res chain seq x y z
N MET A 1 5.55 -21.08 -30.94
CA MET A 1 4.73 -21.62 -29.84
C MET A 1 3.30 -21.57 -30.30
N SER A 2 2.49 -22.63 -30.13
CA SER A 2 1.15 -22.73 -30.71
C SER A 2 0.25 -21.62 -30.16
N ASP A 3 -0.42 -20.87 -31.05
CA ASP A 3 -1.39 -19.79 -30.76
C ASP A 3 -2.73 -20.31 -30.16
N SER A 4 -2.77 -21.52 -29.59
CA SER A 4 -3.97 -22.06 -28.97
C SER A 4 -4.18 -21.45 -27.59
N ILE A 5 -5.09 -20.48 -27.51
CA ILE A 5 -5.56 -19.94 -26.24
C ILE A 5 -6.50 -20.94 -25.59
N TYR A 6 -6.23 -21.39 -24.36
CA TYR A 6 -7.14 -22.20 -23.58
C TYR A 6 -8.47 -21.46 -23.35
N THR A 7 -9.57 -22.17 -23.50
CA THR A 7 -10.90 -21.66 -23.13
C THR A 7 -11.31 -22.29 -21.80
N LEU A 8 -11.55 -21.43 -20.79
CA LEU A 8 -12.02 -21.81 -19.48
C LEU A 8 -13.49 -21.40 -19.31
N THR A 9 -14.31 -22.36 -18.91
CA THR A 9 -15.76 -22.13 -18.73
C THR A 9 -16.08 -21.91 -17.25
N LEU A 10 -16.89 -20.91 -16.94
CA LEU A 10 -17.40 -20.70 -15.59
C LEU A 10 -18.52 -21.69 -15.26
N ASN A 11 -18.63 -22.05 -13.99
CA ASN A 11 -19.82 -22.67 -13.47
C ASN A 11 -21.03 -21.73 -13.60
N GLU A 12 -22.21 -22.28 -13.84
CA GLU A 12 -23.45 -21.51 -13.94
C GLU A 12 -23.64 -20.58 -12.72
N GLY A 13 -24.04 -19.34 -12.98
CA GLY A 13 -24.27 -18.30 -11.97
C GLY A 13 -23.00 -17.68 -11.37
N ARG A 14 -21.82 -17.99 -11.89
CA ARG A 14 -20.54 -17.40 -11.43
C ARG A 14 -20.06 -16.22 -12.28
N GLU A 15 -20.83 -15.81 -13.28
CA GLU A 15 -20.48 -14.75 -14.24
C GLU A 15 -20.60 -13.33 -13.63
N LYS A 16 -21.40 -13.17 -12.58
CA LYS A 16 -21.81 -11.86 -12.03
C LYS A 16 -20.64 -10.91 -11.71
N SER A 17 -19.53 -11.42 -11.20
CA SER A 17 -18.34 -10.59 -10.90
C SER A 17 -17.65 -10.12 -12.17
N LEU A 18 -17.51 -11.00 -13.17
CA LEU A 18 -16.89 -10.65 -14.46
C LEU A 18 -17.76 -9.71 -15.29
N LEU A 19 -19.07 -9.89 -15.29
CA LEU A 19 -20.02 -8.96 -15.93
C LEU A 19 -19.92 -7.55 -15.31
N ARG A 20 -19.52 -7.45 -14.04
CA ARG A 20 -19.17 -6.19 -13.37
C ARG A 20 -17.71 -5.78 -13.55
N ARG A 21 -16.96 -6.49 -14.41
CA ARG A 21 -15.55 -6.27 -14.72
C ARG A 21 -14.59 -6.42 -13.52
N HIS A 22 -14.98 -7.19 -12.49
CA HIS A 22 -14.05 -7.55 -11.41
C HIS A 22 -12.98 -8.50 -11.96
N PRO A 23 -11.67 -8.24 -11.74
CA PRO A 23 -10.62 -8.95 -12.47
C PRO A 23 -10.27 -10.35 -11.92
N TRP A 24 -10.79 -10.76 -10.75
CA TRP A 24 -10.39 -12.02 -10.12
C TRP A 24 -11.38 -13.17 -10.38
N ILE A 25 -10.83 -14.27 -10.88
CA ILE A 25 -11.56 -15.52 -11.11
C ILE A 25 -10.95 -16.57 -10.21
N PHE A 26 -11.73 -17.00 -9.23
CA PHE A 26 -11.31 -18.02 -8.26
C PHE A 26 -11.46 -19.43 -8.84
N SER A 27 -10.60 -20.37 -8.39
CA SER A 27 -10.63 -21.78 -8.86
C SER A 27 -12.02 -22.42 -8.79
N LYS A 28 -12.76 -22.17 -7.70
CA LYS A 28 -14.11 -22.68 -7.50
C LYS A 28 -15.18 -22.10 -8.44
N ALA A 29 -14.86 -21.05 -9.18
CA ALA A 29 -15.77 -20.47 -10.18
C ALA A 29 -15.65 -21.15 -11.54
N LEU A 30 -14.57 -21.89 -11.80
CA LEU A 30 -14.30 -22.60 -13.04
C LEU A 30 -14.90 -24.01 -13.00
N SER A 31 -15.46 -24.47 -14.12
CA SER A 31 -16.02 -25.82 -14.27
C SER A 31 -14.92 -26.88 -14.28
N SER A 32 -13.79 -26.56 -14.90
CA SER A 32 -12.59 -27.37 -14.92
C SER A 32 -11.35 -26.51 -15.16
N ILE A 33 -10.21 -27.03 -14.76
CA ILE A 33 -8.89 -26.42 -15.03
C ILE A 33 -8.09 -27.50 -15.76
N PRO A 34 -7.66 -27.27 -17.02
CA PRO A 34 -6.82 -28.21 -17.75
C PRO A 34 -5.55 -28.56 -16.98
N SER A 35 -5.17 -29.82 -16.95
CA SER A 35 -4.00 -30.29 -16.20
C SER A 35 -2.65 -29.79 -16.79
N ASP A 36 -2.67 -29.46 -18.07
CA ASP A 36 -1.54 -28.92 -18.84
C ASP A 36 -1.50 -27.38 -18.88
N LEU A 37 -2.51 -26.70 -18.28
CA LEU A 37 -2.52 -25.24 -18.16
C LEU A 37 -1.34 -24.77 -17.30
N SER A 38 -0.49 -23.95 -17.88
CA SER A 38 0.70 -23.44 -17.21
C SER A 38 0.49 -22.06 -16.62
N SER A 39 1.30 -21.73 -15.58
CA SER A 39 1.33 -20.39 -15.02
C SER A 39 1.81 -19.38 -16.05
N GLY A 40 1.05 -18.31 -16.25
CA GLY A 40 1.34 -17.26 -17.23
C GLY A 40 0.67 -17.46 -18.60
N ASP A 41 -0.02 -18.58 -18.83
CA ASP A 41 -0.76 -18.79 -20.07
C ASP A 41 -1.88 -17.77 -20.22
N SER A 42 -2.06 -17.29 -21.45
CA SER A 42 -3.23 -16.48 -21.81
C SER A 42 -4.45 -17.39 -22.00
N VAL A 43 -5.55 -17.02 -21.38
CA VAL A 43 -6.80 -17.80 -21.44
C VAL A 43 -7.98 -16.92 -21.87
N LYS A 44 -8.92 -17.51 -22.62
CA LYS A 44 -10.26 -16.99 -22.88
C LYS A 44 -11.20 -17.55 -21.81
N VAL A 45 -11.96 -16.70 -21.13
CA VAL A 45 -12.98 -17.11 -20.17
C VAL A 45 -14.34 -16.88 -20.75
N VAL A 46 -15.20 -17.90 -20.67
CA VAL A 46 -16.57 -17.88 -21.18
C VAL A 46 -17.58 -18.24 -20.09
N SER A 47 -18.83 -17.84 -20.28
CA SER A 47 -19.97 -18.25 -19.43
C SER A 47 -20.27 -19.75 -19.60
N SER A 48 -21.16 -20.29 -18.79
CA SER A 48 -21.68 -21.67 -18.95
C SER A 48 -22.41 -21.89 -20.29
N GLN A 49 -22.86 -20.81 -20.93
CA GLN A 49 -23.49 -20.82 -22.26
C GLN A 49 -22.49 -20.59 -23.42
N GLY A 50 -21.19 -20.40 -23.12
CA GLY A 50 -20.17 -20.16 -24.12
C GLY A 50 -19.98 -18.69 -24.54
N GLU A 51 -20.66 -17.73 -23.87
CA GLU A 51 -20.48 -16.31 -24.15
C GLU A 51 -19.14 -15.80 -23.63
N PHE A 52 -18.47 -14.95 -24.41
CA PHE A 52 -17.21 -14.33 -24.00
C PHE A 52 -17.37 -13.45 -22.76
N LEU A 53 -16.43 -13.57 -21.82
CA LEU A 53 -16.39 -12.75 -20.61
C LEU A 53 -15.10 -11.93 -20.49
N CYS A 54 -13.94 -12.54 -20.70
CA CYS A 54 -12.66 -11.85 -20.68
C CYS A 54 -11.51 -12.68 -21.27
N TYR A 55 -10.42 -12.00 -21.61
CA TYR A 55 -9.09 -12.60 -21.66
C TYR A 55 -8.38 -12.37 -20.35
N GLY A 56 -7.64 -13.36 -19.85
CA GLY A 56 -6.90 -13.29 -18.61
C GLY A 56 -5.59 -14.07 -18.64
N LEU A 57 -4.83 -13.94 -17.56
CA LEU A 57 -3.59 -14.68 -17.35
C LEU A 57 -3.78 -15.71 -16.26
N ALA A 58 -3.36 -16.93 -16.53
CA ALA A 58 -3.55 -18.08 -15.65
C ALA A 58 -2.51 -18.13 -14.52
N SER A 59 -2.96 -18.54 -13.34
CA SER A 59 -2.18 -18.87 -12.16
C SER A 59 -2.77 -20.12 -11.51
N PRO A 60 -2.59 -21.33 -12.10
CA PRO A 60 -3.30 -22.54 -11.64
C PRO A 60 -3.00 -22.93 -10.19
N LYS A 61 -1.85 -22.52 -9.65
CA LYS A 61 -1.44 -22.77 -8.25
C LYS A 61 -2.07 -21.81 -7.25
N SER A 62 -2.66 -20.71 -7.73
CA SER A 62 -3.29 -19.68 -6.91
C SER A 62 -4.78 -19.92 -6.72
N GLN A 63 -5.33 -19.47 -5.59
CA GLN A 63 -6.80 -19.42 -5.43
C GLN A 63 -7.47 -18.47 -6.45
N ILE A 64 -6.77 -17.39 -6.82
CA ILE A 64 -7.16 -16.52 -7.94
C ILE A 64 -6.53 -17.14 -9.19
N THR A 65 -7.22 -18.10 -9.78
CA THR A 65 -6.70 -18.92 -10.88
C THR A 65 -6.55 -18.16 -12.18
N VAL A 66 -7.38 -17.15 -12.42
CA VAL A 66 -7.21 -16.25 -13.56
C VAL A 66 -7.39 -14.80 -13.11
N ARG A 67 -6.52 -13.95 -13.64
CA ARG A 67 -6.68 -12.49 -13.53
C ARG A 67 -7.03 -11.93 -14.89
N ALA A 68 -8.23 -11.38 -15.01
CA ALA A 68 -8.70 -10.75 -16.23
C ALA A 68 -7.82 -9.55 -16.61
N ILE A 69 -7.42 -9.51 -17.86
CA ILE A 69 -6.65 -8.43 -18.46
C ILE A 69 -7.55 -7.62 -19.41
N SER A 70 -8.32 -8.26 -20.27
CA SER A 70 -9.20 -7.58 -21.21
C SER A 70 -10.63 -8.14 -21.14
N PHE A 71 -11.61 -7.23 -21.09
CA PHE A 71 -13.04 -7.53 -21.14
C PHE A 71 -13.64 -7.24 -22.54
N ASP A 72 -12.77 -7.00 -23.54
CA ASP A 72 -13.13 -6.82 -24.95
C ASP A 72 -12.63 -8.01 -25.76
N GLU A 73 -13.52 -8.69 -26.49
CA GLU A 73 -13.18 -9.87 -27.29
C GLU A 73 -12.20 -9.56 -28.43
N ASN A 74 -12.18 -8.31 -28.90
CA ASN A 74 -11.27 -7.87 -29.95
C ASN A 74 -9.85 -7.52 -29.45
N ILE A 75 -9.67 -7.38 -28.11
CA ILE A 75 -8.41 -6.98 -27.51
C ILE A 75 -7.76 -8.17 -26.81
N LYS A 76 -6.88 -8.87 -27.56
CA LYS A 76 -6.07 -9.98 -27.01
C LYS A 76 -4.91 -9.44 -26.16
N ILE A 77 -4.39 -10.31 -25.29
CA ILE A 77 -3.25 -9.99 -24.43
C ILE A 77 -1.96 -10.08 -25.26
N THR A 78 -1.31 -8.95 -25.45
CA THR A 78 -0.05 -8.80 -26.20
C THR A 78 0.95 -7.98 -25.38
N ASP A 79 2.22 -8.03 -25.78
CA ASP A 79 3.28 -7.22 -25.19
C ASP A 79 2.96 -5.72 -25.28
N GLU A 80 2.40 -5.28 -26.43
CA GLU A 80 2.04 -3.89 -26.66
C GLU A 80 0.89 -3.44 -25.75
N LEU A 81 -0.14 -4.30 -25.51
CA LEU A 81 -1.20 -4.00 -24.59
C LEU A 81 -0.66 -3.73 -23.16
N ILE A 82 0.30 -4.54 -22.71
CA ILE A 82 0.93 -4.36 -21.39
C ILE A 82 1.75 -3.07 -21.37
N ALA A 83 2.54 -2.81 -22.41
CA ALA A 83 3.33 -1.59 -22.54
C ALA A 83 2.44 -0.34 -22.53
N ASP A 84 1.35 -0.34 -23.30
CA ASP A 84 0.40 0.78 -23.37
C ASP A 84 -0.28 1.06 -22.03
N ARG A 85 -0.64 0.02 -21.29
CA ARG A 85 -1.21 0.18 -19.94
C ARG A 85 -0.20 0.78 -18.96
N ILE A 86 1.07 0.41 -19.04
CA ILE A 86 2.13 1.05 -18.24
C ILE A 86 2.24 2.53 -18.62
N ARG A 87 2.26 2.88 -19.91
CA ARG A 87 2.29 4.28 -20.37
C ARG A 87 1.08 5.08 -19.88
N GLN A 88 -0.12 4.49 -19.96
CA GLN A 88 -1.36 5.10 -19.45
C GLN A 88 -1.31 5.29 -17.94
N ALA A 89 -0.88 4.27 -17.18
CA ALA A 89 -0.73 4.36 -15.75
C ALA A 89 0.22 5.48 -15.34
N VAL A 90 1.39 5.58 -15.97
CA VAL A 90 2.36 6.66 -15.74
C VAL A 90 1.74 8.03 -16.03
N SER A 91 1.00 8.18 -17.13
CA SER A 91 0.38 9.44 -17.51
C SER A 91 -0.66 9.94 -16.50
N LEU A 92 -1.40 9.03 -15.86
CA LEU A 92 -2.36 9.37 -14.80
C LEU A 92 -1.71 9.98 -13.54
N ARG A 93 -0.39 9.80 -13.35
CA ARG A 93 0.35 10.32 -12.17
C ARG A 93 0.90 11.73 -12.38
N LYS A 94 0.70 12.33 -13.56
CA LYS A 94 1.21 13.68 -13.87
C LYS A 94 0.91 14.69 -12.77
N ASN A 95 -0.33 14.78 -12.32
CA ASN A 95 -0.74 15.73 -11.28
C ASN A 95 -0.03 15.49 -9.93
N VAL A 96 0.40 14.25 -9.63
CA VAL A 96 1.14 13.92 -8.41
C VAL A 96 2.58 14.42 -8.52
N PHE A 97 3.21 14.25 -9.68
CA PHE A 97 4.54 14.82 -9.97
C PHE A 97 4.50 16.35 -9.96
N ASP A 98 3.48 16.97 -10.54
CA ASP A 98 3.33 18.42 -10.65
C ASP A 98 3.23 19.10 -9.25
N ARG A 99 2.85 18.37 -8.21
CA ARG A 99 2.90 18.85 -6.81
C ARG A 99 4.31 18.87 -6.22
N GLY A 100 5.34 18.48 -6.97
CA GLY A 100 6.73 18.45 -6.52
C GLY A 100 7.08 17.17 -5.74
N ASN A 101 6.50 16.04 -6.13
CA ASN A 101 6.79 14.73 -5.58
C ASN A 101 7.84 14.00 -6.42
N ASP A 102 8.92 13.55 -5.81
CA ASP A 102 9.99 12.75 -6.45
C ASP A 102 9.83 11.24 -6.16
N GLY A 103 8.95 10.89 -5.21
CA GLY A 103 8.51 9.52 -4.91
C GLY A 103 7.05 9.32 -5.31
N VAL A 104 6.75 8.47 -6.32
CA VAL A 104 5.40 8.31 -6.88
C VAL A 104 5.16 6.85 -7.27
N ARG A 105 3.99 6.30 -6.92
CA ARG A 105 3.49 5.03 -7.43
C ARG A 105 3.15 5.17 -8.92
N LEU A 106 3.91 4.50 -9.80
CA LEU A 106 3.69 4.52 -11.25
C LEU A 106 2.60 3.54 -11.70
N VAL A 107 2.58 2.34 -11.08
CA VAL A 107 1.60 1.28 -11.38
C VAL A 107 1.06 0.69 -10.08
N SER A 108 -0.26 0.62 -9.96
CA SER A 108 -1.00 0.15 -8.79
C SER A 108 -1.84 -1.10 -9.08
N SER A 109 -1.22 -2.12 -9.65
CA SER A 109 -1.80 -3.47 -9.86
C SER A 109 -3.18 -3.42 -10.53
N GLU A 110 -4.22 -3.99 -9.92
CA GLU A 110 -5.60 -4.00 -10.42
C GLU A 110 -6.16 -2.60 -10.65
N GLY A 111 -5.65 -1.60 -9.95
CA GLY A 111 -6.01 -0.19 -10.15
C GLY A 111 -5.69 0.32 -11.55
N ASP A 112 -4.65 -0.20 -12.16
CA ASP A 112 -4.18 0.16 -13.50
C ASP A 112 -4.38 -0.97 -14.54
N LEU A 113 -5.23 -1.96 -14.23
CA LEU A 113 -5.50 -3.13 -15.08
C LEU A 113 -4.22 -3.95 -15.41
N LEU A 114 -3.24 -3.93 -14.51
CA LEU A 114 -1.99 -4.69 -14.56
C LEU A 114 -1.87 -5.57 -13.30
N PRO A 115 -2.80 -6.53 -13.10
CA PRO A 115 -2.92 -7.25 -11.84
C PRO A 115 -1.65 -8.01 -11.48
N GLY A 116 -1.12 -7.72 -10.30
CA GLY A 116 0.12 -8.29 -9.80
C GLY A 116 1.38 -7.49 -10.11
N LEU A 117 1.31 -6.37 -10.82
CA LEU A 117 2.42 -5.44 -11.01
C LEU A 117 2.24 -4.19 -10.12
N ILE A 118 3.24 -3.92 -9.32
CA ILE A 118 3.42 -2.64 -8.61
C ILE A 118 4.73 -2.03 -9.08
N ALA A 119 4.75 -0.72 -9.34
CA ALA A 119 5.98 0.00 -9.65
C ALA A 119 5.95 1.37 -8.98
N ASP A 120 7.04 1.72 -8.31
CA ASP A 120 7.25 3.01 -7.66
C ASP A 120 8.50 3.67 -8.24
N LYS A 121 8.44 4.97 -8.44
CA LYS A 121 9.60 5.79 -8.79
C LYS A 121 10.09 6.52 -7.55
N TYR A 122 11.39 6.49 -7.33
CA TYR A 122 12.12 7.18 -6.28
C TYR A 122 13.32 7.90 -6.89
N ASN A 123 13.21 9.20 -7.17
CA ASN A 123 14.22 9.97 -7.90
C ASN A 123 14.60 9.29 -9.23
N GLU A 124 15.85 8.85 -9.36
CA GLU A 124 16.41 8.12 -10.51
C GLU A 124 16.24 6.60 -10.44
N PHE A 125 15.45 6.07 -9.51
CA PHE A 125 15.17 4.64 -9.39
C PHE A 125 13.72 4.33 -9.69
N ILE A 126 13.48 3.27 -10.45
CA ILE A 126 12.18 2.63 -10.58
C ILE A 126 12.27 1.29 -9.88
N VAL A 127 11.41 1.07 -8.91
CA VAL A 127 11.36 -0.18 -8.15
C VAL A 127 10.05 -0.87 -8.47
N TYR A 128 10.11 -2.04 -9.12
CA TYR A 128 8.90 -2.80 -9.36
C TYR A 128 8.86 -4.10 -8.54
N SER A 129 7.64 -4.57 -8.32
CA SER A 129 7.33 -5.86 -7.70
C SER A 129 6.29 -6.59 -8.53
N ILE A 130 6.61 -7.82 -8.91
CA ILE A 130 5.68 -8.71 -9.63
C ILE A 130 5.24 -9.80 -8.66
N SER A 131 3.94 -9.89 -8.39
CA SER A 131 3.36 -10.83 -7.43
C SER A 131 2.51 -11.93 -8.07
N SER A 132 2.16 -11.81 -9.37
CA SER A 132 1.37 -12.82 -10.10
C SER A 132 2.18 -13.53 -11.18
N ALA A 133 1.91 -14.81 -11.36
CA ALA A 133 2.59 -15.62 -12.39
C ALA A 133 2.29 -15.13 -13.81
N GLY A 134 1.08 -14.64 -14.04
CA GLY A 134 0.73 -14.06 -15.33
C GLY A 134 1.57 -12.85 -15.70
N MET A 135 1.78 -11.94 -14.75
CA MET A 135 2.56 -10.73 -15.01
C MET A 135 4.07 -11.01 -15.10
N GLU A 136 4.56 -12.09 -14.46
CA GLU A 136 5.97 -12.52 -14.57
C GLU A 136 6.40 -12.76 -16.02
N ARG A 137 5.49 -13.25 -16.88
CA ARG A 137 5.73 -13.47 -18.31
C ARG A 137 6.15 -12.19 -19.04
N PHE A 138 5.67 -11.04 -18.59
CA PHE A 138 5.91 -9.74 -19.23
C PHE A 138 7.05 -8.95 -18.60
N LYS A 139 7.90 -9.59 -17.80
CA LYS A 139 9.01 -8.91 -17.10
C LYS A 139 9.90 -8.09 -18.04
N ASP A 140 10.25 -8.65 -19.20
CA ASP A 140 11.12 -7.98 -20.17
C ASP A 140 10.41 -6.77 -20.81
N VAL A 141 9.12 -6.91 -21.12
CA VAL A 141 8.27 -5.83 -21.63
C VAL A 141 8.15 -4.71 -20.60
N ILE A 142 7.91 -5.06 -19.33
CA ILE A 142 7.81 -4.10 -18.22
C ILE A 142 9.12 -3.30 -18.10
N THR A 143 10.25 -4.01 -18.08
CA THR A 143 11.59 -3.38 -17.97
C THR A 143 11.87 -2.47 -19.16
N LYS A 144 11.64 -2.96 -20.39
CA LYS A 144 11.82 -2.20 -21.62
C LYS A 144 10.97 -0.94 -21.61
N THR A 145 9.68 -1.06 -21.28
CA THR A 145 8.74 0.07 -21.27
C THR A 145 9.15 1.14 -20.25
N PHE A 146 9.58 0.76 -19.06
CA PHE A 146 10.08 1.75 -18.09
C PHE A 146 11.37 2.42 -18.55
N ASN A 147 12.29 1.70 -19.20
CA ASN A 147 13.49 2.31 -19.80
C ASN A 147 13.16 3.29 -20.93
N GLU A 148 12.12 3.02 -21.73
CA GLU A 148 11.67 3.94 -22.78
C GLU A 148 11.08 5.22 -22.19
N ILE A 149 10.27 5.11 -21.11
CA ILE A 149 9.64 6.27 -20.47
C ILE A 149 10.65 7.08 -19.64
N TYR A 150 11.58 6.41 -18.97
CA TYR A 150 12.56 6.98 -18.04
C TYR A 150 13.98 6.48 -18.34
N PRO A 151 14.60 6.89 -19.47
CA PRO A 151 15.88 6.32 -19.96
C PRO A 151 17.06 6.54 -19.00
N ASN A 152 16.95 7.51 -18.09
CA ASN A 152 18.00 7.85 -17.12
C ASN A 152 17.77 7.20 -15.73
N CYS A 153 16.73 6.37 -15.57
CA CYS A 153 16.46 5.69 -14.32
C CYS A 153 17.09 4.31 -14.29
N SER A 154 17.60 3.94 -13.11
CA SER A 154 17.96 2.56 -12.80
C SER A 154 16.70 1.79 -12.40
N ILE A 155 16.64 0.51 -12.73
CA ILE A 155 15.49 -0.36 -12.41
C ILE A 155 15.93 -1.41 -11.41
N TYR A 156 15.19 -1.52 -10.31
CA TYR A 156 15.40 -2.48 -9.24
C TYR A 156 14.15 -3.35 -9.03
N GLU A 157 14.31 -4.66 -8.89
CA GLU A 157 13.22 -5.59 -8.62
C GLU A 157 13.10 -5.87 -7.11
N ARG A 158 11.88 -5.76 -6.56
CA ARG A 158 11.50 -6.13 -5.19
C ARG A 158 10.33 -7.12 -5.21
N SER A 159 10.55 -8.26 -5.87
CA SER A 159 9.57 -9.36 -6.00
C SER A 159 9.79 -10.42 -4.91
N ASP A 160 9.88 -9.99 -3.64
CA ASP A 160 10.16 -10.83 -2.46
C ASP A 160 8.94 -11.01 -1.54
N THR A 161 7.74 -10.68 -2.02
CA THR A 161 6.51 -10.79 -1.23
C THR A 161 6.05 -12.23 -1.03
N LYS A 162 5.47 -12.54 0.15
CA LYS A 162 4.89 -13.86 0.45
C LYS A 162 3.79 -14.29 -0.51
N SER A 163 3.07 -13.34 -1.14
CA SER A 163 2.05 -13.62 -2.15
C SER A 163 2.62 -14.32 -3.38
N ARG A 164 3.85 -14.00 -3.76
CA ARG A 164 4.56 -14.60 -4.87
C ARG A 164 4.76 -16.12 -4.72
N LEU A 165 5.05 -16.57 -3.50
CA LEU A 165 5.17 -18.02 -3.21
C LEU A 165 3.84 -18.76 -3.42
N LYS A 166 2.69 -18.11 -3.17
CA LYS A 166 1.36 -18.69 -3.43
C LYS A 166 1.04 -18.83 -4.92
N GLU A 167 1.74 -18.08 -5.76
CA GLU A 167 1.67 -18.17 -7.23
C GLU A 167 2.66 -19.22 -7.78
N GLY A 168 3.47 -19.86 -6.93
CA GLY A 168 4.51 -20.81 -7.32
C GLY A 168 5.79 -20.15 -7.86
N LEU A 169 5.97 -18.87 -7.58
CA LEU A 169 7.14 -18.09 -8.00
C LEU A 169 8.16 -17.96 -6.88
N GLN A 170 9.45 -17.97 -7.25
CA GLN A 170 10.54 -17.73 -6.30
C GLN A 170 10.72 -16.22 -6.01
N PRO A 171 11.11 -15.86 -4.78
CA PRO A 171 11.47 -14.47 -4.48
C PRO A 171 12.62 -13.97 -5.35
N ARG A 172 12.57 -12.70 -5.73
CA ARG A 172 13.64 -12.02 -6.48
C ARG A 172 13.84 -10.60 -5.95
N CYS A 173 15.11 -10.23 -5.77
CA CYS A 173 15.53 -8.86 -5.46
C CYS A 173 16.83 -8.57 -6.18
N GLY A 174 17.02 -7.34 -6.63
CA GLY A 174 18.27 -6.89 -7.20
C GLY A 174 18.11 -5.88 -8.33
N VAL A 175 19.25 -5.40 -8.79
CA VAL A 175 19.34 -4.50 -9.94
C VAL A 175 18.94 -5.27 -11.21
N VAL A 176 18.02 -4.70 -11.98
CA VAL A 176 17.63 -5.20 -13.31
C VAL A 176 18.42 -4.47 -14.39
N CYS A 177 18.56 -3.15 -14.28
CA CYS A 177 19.46 -2.37 -15.10
C CYS A 177 19.89 -1.09 -14.37
N GLY A 178 21.03 -0.54 -14.75
CA GLY A 178 21.61 0.66 -14.15
C GLY A 178 22.43 0.39 -12.89
N LYS A 179 22.41 1.30 -11.94
CA LYS A 179 23.23 1.26 -10.71
C LYS A 179 22.48 0.68 -9.51
N GLU A 180 23.23 0.18 -8.54
CA GLU A 180 22.74 -0.21 -7.21
C GLU A 180 22.26 1.03 -6.45
N PRO A 181 21.11 0.99 -5.76
CA PRO A 181 20.69 2.09 -4.89
C PRO A 181 21.54 2.15 -3.62
N ASP A 182 21.73 3.35 -3.09
CA ASP A 182 22.32 3.58 -1.77
C ASP A 182 21.47 2.94 -0.67
N ASP A 183 22.02 2.79 0.53
CA ASP A 183 21.30 2.20 1.68
C ASP A 183 20.10 3.03 2.15
N CYS A 184 20.12 4.32 1.84
CA CYS A 184 19.02 5.23 2.08
C CYS A 184 19.09 6.37 1.07
N ILE A 185 18.02 6.57 0.32
CA ILE A 185 17.83 7.75 -0.52
C ILE A 185 16.74 8.64 0.07
N TYR A 186 16.65 9.87 -0.39
CA TYR A 186 15.65 10.82 0.09
C TYR A 186 14.80 11.31 -1.06
N VAL A 187 13.48 11.16 -0.96
CA VAL A 187 12.54 11.64 -1.96
C VAL A 187 11.72 12.79 -1.42
N ARG A 188 11.56 13.82 -2.22
CA ARG A 188 10.81 15.00 -1.84
C ARG A 188 9.31 14.76 -1.98
N GLU A 189 8.55 15.20 -0.97
CA GLU A 189 7.09 15.22 -0.97
C GLU A 189 6.58 16.66 -0.98
N GLU A 190 5.63 16.97 -1.88
CA GLU A 190 4.96 18.27 -2.05
C GLU A 190 5.96 19.45 -2.13
N GLY A 191 7.11 19.22 -2.69
CA GLY A 191 8.17 20.23 -2.81
C GLY A 191 8.80 20.67 -1.48
N GLN A 192 8.48 20.03 -0.34
CA GLN A 192 8.75 20.58 0.99
C GLN A 192 9.56 19.69 1.92
N VAL A 193 9.27 18.38 1.98
CA VAL A 193 9.86 17.46 2.95
C VAL A 193 10.48 16.28 2.23
N TYR A 194 11.70 15.93 2.60
CA TYR A 194 12.42 14.77 2.10
C TYR A 194 12.19 13.56 3.01
N ILE A 195 11.63 12.49 2.45
CA ILE A 195 11.31 11.25 3.16
C ILE A 195 12.42 10.22 2.89
N PRO A 196 12.96 9.56 3.95
CA PRO A 196 13.92 8.48 3.78
C PRO A 196 13.27 7.26 3.12
N VAL A 197 13.94 6.69 2.11
CA VAL A 197 13.53 5.50 1.36
C VAL A 197 14.65 4.47 1.40
N ASP A 198 14.32 3.24 1.74
CA ASP A 198 15.22 2.09 1.74
C ASP A 198 14.76 1.09 0.68
N ILE A 199 15.30 1.20 -0.53
CA ILE A 199 14.90 0.33 -1.65
C ILE A 199 15.27 -1.13 -1.39
N LYS A 200 16.44 -1.39 -0.81
CA LYS A 200 17.00 -2.74 -0.64
C LYS A 200 16.31 -3.52 0.49
N ASN A 201 16.18 -2.92 1.66
CA ASN A 201 15.78 -3.62 2.88
C ASN A 201 14.50 -3.05 3.52
N GLY A 202 13.94 -1.97 2.97
CA GLY A 202 12.74 -1.34 3.47
C GLY A 202 11.46 -2.14 3.20
N HIS A 203 10.38 -1.74 3.84
CA HIS A 203 9.07 -2.31 3.60
C HIS A 203 8.57 -1.94 2.19
N LYS A 204 7.69 -2.79 1.62
CA LYS A 204 7.16 -2.63 0.26
C LYS A 204 8.31 -2.50 -0.76
N THR A 205 8.30 -1.44 -1.54
CA THR A 205 9.34 -1.09 -2.52
C THR A 205 10.40 -0.13 -1.96
N GLY A 206 10.26 0.30 -0.68
CA GLY A 206 11.19 1.19 0.00
C GLY A 206 10.54 2.19 0.96
N ALA A 207 9.32 2.64 0.68
CA ALA A 207 8.57 3.58 1.50
C ALA A 207 7.04 3.40 1.39
N TYR A 208 6.30 4.10 2.24
CA TYR A 208 4.83 4.13 2.25
C TYR A 208 4.34 5.42 1.57
N LEU A 209 4.31 5.44 0.24
CA LEU A 209 3.87 6.60 -0.55
C LEU A 209 2.37 6.89 -0.38
N ASP A 210 1.59 5.85 -0.09
CA ASP A 210 0.14 5.93 0.12
C ASP A 210 -0.28 6.86 1.28
N GLN A 211 0.60 7.07 2.27
CA GLN A 211 0.34 7.91 3.44
C GLN A 211 0.72 9.39 3.25
N ARG A 212 1.12 9.82 2.06
CA ARG A 212 1.57 11.21 1.79
C ARG A 212 0.54 12.25 2.27
N LEU A 213 -0.72 12.15 1.84
CA LEU A 213 -1.76 13.09 2.24
C LEU A 213 -2.03 13.06 3.75
N SER A 214 -1.91 11.90 4.38
CA SER A 214 -2.07 11.76 5.84
C SER A 214 -0.92 12.42 6.60
N ARG A 215 0.31 12.37 6.06
CA ARG A 215 1.48 13.07 6.62
C ARG A 215 1.31 14.59 6.53
N ILE A 216 0.82 15.09 5.40
CA ILE A 216 0.50 16.52 5.22
C ILE A 216 -0.58 16.93 6.22
N LYS A 217 -1.61 16.11 6.39
CA LYS A 217 -2.66 16.36 7.38
C LYS A 217 -2.10 16.44 8.80
N ALA A 218 -1.20 15.53 9.18
CA ALA A 218 -0.52 15.60 10.47
C ALA A 218 0.26 16.92 10.65
N SER A 219 0.93 17.40 9.59
CA SER A 219 1.60 18.71 9.60
C SER A 219 0.66 19.87 9.97
N THR A 220 -0.54 19.90 9.38
CA THR A 220 -1.52 20.97 9.65
C THR A 220 -2.03 20.99 11.10
N LEU A 221 -1.92 19.87 11.82
CA LEU A 221 -2.36 19.67 13.21
C LEU A 221 -1.21 19.86 14.22
N SER A 222 0.01 20.14 13.74
CA SER A 222 1.22 20.01 14.58
C SER A 222 1.74 21.34 15.14
N LYS A 223 1.17 22.49 14.78
CA LYS A 223 1.68 23.80 15.25
C LYS A 223 1.66 23.89 16.78
N ASN A 224 2.85 24.05 17.40
CA ASN A 224 3.08 24.06 18.85
C ASN A 224 2.62 22.78 19.59
N ALA A 225 2.35 21.68 18.87
CA ALA A 225 1.83 20.44 19.43
C ALA A 225 2.93 19.54 20.01
N GLU A 226 2.58 18.82 21.07
CA GLU A 226 3.30 17.62 21.53
C GLU A 226 2.71 16.42 20.80
N VAL A 227 3.54 15.73 19.99
CA VAL A 227 3.10 14.69 19.05
C VAL A 227 3.67 13.32 19.46
N LEU A 228 2.81 12.31 19.49
CA LEU A 228 3.20 10.91 19.60
C LEU A 228 2.97 10.21 18.24
N ASN A 229 4.04 9.73 17.63
CA ASN A 229 4.03 9.01 16.36
C ASN A 229 4.37 7.54 16.60
N CYS A 230 3.36 6.68 16.59
CA CYS A 230 3.48 5.24 16.81
C CYS A 230 3.57 4.47 15.50
N PHE A 231 4.36 3.37 15.50
CA PHE A 231 4.71 2.62 14.30
C PHE A 231 5.38 3.54 13.27
N SER A 232 6.32 4.33 13.78
CA SER A 232 6.84 5.51 13.06
C SER A 232 7.65 5.17 11.82
N TYR A 233 8.13 3.93 11.67
CA TYR A 233 8.97 3.47 10.58
C TYR A 233 10.14 4.46 10.35
N THR A 234 10.36 4.92 9.11
CA THR A 234 11.41 5.91 8.77
C THR A 234 11.01 7.36 9.10
N GLY A 235 10.00 7.56 9.94
CA GLY A 235 9.67 8.84 10.54
C GLY A 235 8.89 9.82 9.67
N GLY A 236 8.29 9.39 8.56
CA GLY A 236 7.63 10.29 7.62
C GLY A 236 6.59 11.21 8.26
N PHE A 237 5.70 10.69 9.12
CA PHE A 237 4.76 11.52 9.89
C PHE A 237 5.47 12.50 10.82
N GLY A 238 6.56 12.05 11.48
CA GLY A 238 7.35 12.89 12.37
C GLY A 238 8.02 14.06 11.64
N LEU A 239 8.59 13.80 10.46
CA LEU A 239 9.21 14.85 9.62
C LEU A 239 8.19 15.92 9.21
N TRP A 240 7.00 15.51 8.76
CA TRP A 240 5.93 16.42 8.41
C TRP A 240 5.37 17.17 9.63
N ALA A 241 5.28 16.52 10.78
CA ALA A 241 4.86 17.18 12.01
C ALA A 241 5.88 18.24 12.48
N LEU A 242 7.19 17.97 12.39
CA LEU A 242 8.22 18.99 12.63
C LEU A 242 8.12 20.16 11.67
N LYS A 243 7.95 19.88 10.37
CA LYS A 243 7.74 20.90 9.34
C LYS A 243 6.51 21.78 9.65
N GLY A 244 5.45 21.16 10.21
CA GLY A 244 4.22 21.84 10.68
C GLY A 244 4.38 22.61 11.99
N GLY A 245 5.57 22.62 12.58
CA GLY A 245 5.89 23.38 13.79
C GLY A 245 5.59 22.67 15.10
N ALA A 246 5.65 21.33 15.14
CA ALA A 246 5.55 20.57 16.38
C ALA A 246 6.57 21.04 17.41
N LYS A 247 6.13 21.22 18.65
CA LYS A 247 6.99 21.58 19.79
C LYS A 247 7.92 20.43 20.15
N ARG A 248 7.39 19.20 20.14
CA ARG A 248 8.10 17.98 20.46
C ARG A 248 7.45 16.78 19.78
N ILE A 249 8.26 15.82 19.36
CA ILE A 249 7.79 14.58 18.75
C ILE A 249 8.48 13.39 19.42
N GLU A 250 7.69 12.36 19.70
CA GLU A 250 8.18 11.03 20.07
C GLU A 250 7.84 10.04 18.95
N ASN A 251 8.88 9.51 18.29
CA ASN A 251 8.76 8.48 17.26
C ASN A 251 9.03 7.13 17.92
N VAL A 252 8.05 6.23 17.88
CA VAL A 252 8.11 4.91 18.51
C VAL A 252 8.01 3.83 17.46
N ASP A 253 9.01 2.97 17.38
CA ASP A 253 9.06 1.81 16.48
C ASP A 253 9.90 0.69 17.10
N VAL A 254 9.69 -0.55 16.67
CA VAL A 254 10.52 -1.69 17.07
C VAL A 254 11.83 -1.78 16.27
N SER A 255 11.86 -1.21 15.08
CA SER A 255 12.99 -1.26 14.16
C SER A 255 14.00 -0.14 14.43
N GLU A 256 15.15 -0.49 14.98
CA GLU A 256 16.26 0.45 15.18
C GLU A 256 16.79 1.02 13.87
N ASN A 257 16.84 0.18 12.81
CA ASN A 257 17.26 0.63 11.48
C ASN A 257 16.31 1.71 10.92
N ALA A 258 15.00 1.52 11.07
CA ALA A 258 14.03 2.51 10.64
C ALA A 258 14.16 3.82 11.45
N LEU A 259 14.31 3.74 12.77
CA LEU A 259 14.51 4.91 13.64
C LEU A 259 15.83 5.65 13.33
N SER A 260 16.90 4.94 12.99
CA SER A 260 18.16 5.56 12.54
C SER A 260 17.96 6.38 11.26
N LYS A 261 17.21 5.83 10.27
CA LYS A 261 16.85 6.56 9.05
C LYS A 261 15.95 7.76 9.34
N ALA A 262 14.98 7.60 10.28
CA ALA A 262 14.14 8.72 10.72
C ALA A 262 14.97 9.85 11.32
N LYS A 263 15.97 9.53 12.17
CA LYS A 263 16.90 10.52 12.75
C LYS A 263 17.73 11.21 11.68
N ALA A 264 18.27 10.45 10.72
CA ALA A 264 19.01 10.99 9.58
C ALA A 264 18.11 11.90 8.71
N GLY A 265 16.83 11.54 8.54
CA GLY A 265 15.83 12.34 7.84
C GLY A 265 15.61 13.71 8.47
N VAL A 266 15.64 13.82 9.80
CA VAL A 266 15.55 15.13 10.50
C VAL A 266 16.72 16.02 10.11
N ALA A 267 17.95 15.49 10.14
CA ALA A 267 19.15 16.24 9.76
C ALA A 267 19.12 16.64 8.27
N PHE A 268 18.74 15.71 7.38
CA PHE A 268 18.64 15.95 5.94
C PHE A 268 17.66 17.08 5.59
N ASN A 269 16.55 17.19 6.32
CA ASN A 269 15.57 18.26 6.16
C ASN A 269 15.92 19.56 6.91
N HIS A 270 17.09 19.64 7.52
CA HIS A 270 17.52 20.80 8.35
C HIS A 270 16.50 21.15 9.45
N LEU A 271 15.82 20.13 10.02
CA LEU A 271 14.88 20.30 11.12
C LEU A 271 15.61 20.16 12.46
N ASP A 272 15.01 20.74 13.52
CA ASP A 272 15.62 20.75 14.85
C ASP A 272 15.57 19.36 15.51
N PRO A 273 16.72 18.67 15.69
CA PRO A 273 16.77 17.36 16.32
C PRO A 273 16.44 17.41 17.82
N GLY A 274 16.59 18.56 18.47
CA GLY A 274 16.23 18.74 19.88
C GLY A 274 14.75 18.57 20.18
N ARG A 275 13.90 18.67 19.15
CA ARG A 275 12.46 18.44 19.23
C ARG A 275 12.06 16.98 19.03
N CYS A 276 13.01 16.08 18.72
CA CYS A 276 12.71 14.69 18.39
C CYS A 276 13.25 13.71 19.42
N ARG A 277 12.41 12.73 19.77
CA ARG A 277 12.83 11.50 20.44
C ARG A 277 12.58 10.31 19.53
N PHE A 278 13.50 9.35 19.52
CA PHE A 278 13.40 8.10 18.77
C PHE A 278 13.50 6.96 19.78
N LEU A 279 12.44 6.17 19.89
CA LEU A 279 12.28 5.19 20.95
C LEU A 279 12.09 3.80 20.33
N LYS A 280 13.08 2.93 20.47
CA LYS A 280 12.98 1.52 20.10
C LYS A 280 12.18 0.79 21.18
N LYS A 281 10.88 0.69 21.00
CA LYS A 281 9.96 0.02 21.93
C LYS A 281 8.82 -0.67 21.18
N ASP A 282 8.27 -1.73 21.80
CA ASP A 282 6.96 -2.25 21.41
C ASP A 282 5.89 -1.17 21.67
N VAL A 283 5.11 -0.86 20.64
CA VAL A 283 4.13 0.24 20.71
C VAL A 283 3.03 -0.05 21.71
N PHE A 284 2.54 -1.29 21.81
CA PHE A 284 1.49 -1.64 22.77
C PHE A 284 1.96 -1.47 24.21
N ALA A 285 3.18 -1.93 24.50
CA ALA A 285 3.78 -1.77 25.82
C ALA A 285 4.03 -0.29 26.14
N TYR A 286 4.54 0.47 25.15
CA TYR A 286 4.79 1.90 25.32
C TYR A 286 3.51 2.70 25.59
N LEU A 287 2.45 2.45 24.82
CA LEU A 287 1.17 3.14 25.03
C LEU A 287 0.60 2.87 26.45
N ARG A 288 0.70 1.61 26.94
CA ARG A 288 0.27 1.26 28.31
C ARG A 288 1.08 2.02 29.36
N GLU A 289 2.41 2.02 29.21
CA GLU A 289 3.34 2.74 30.08
C GLU A 289 2.98 4.26 30.15
N GLN A 290 2.68 4.89 28.99
CA GLN A 290 2.33 6.31 28.96
C GLN A 290 0.96 6.58 29.59
N VAL A 291 -0.02 5.68 29.40
CA VAL A 291 -1.34 5.79 30.05
C VAL A 291 -1.21 5.70 31.58
N GLU A 292 -0.41 4.75 32.08
CA GLU A 292 -0.14 4.60 33.54
C GLU A 292 0.54 5.84 34.12
N LYS A 293 1.42 6.49 33.36
CA LYS A 293 2.09 7.73 33.75
C LYS A 293 1.20 8.98 33.63
N GLY A 294 0.00 8.86 33.08
CA GLY A 294 -0.90 9.98 32.87
C GLY A 294 -0.44 11.00 31.81
N VAL A 295 0.47 10.61 30.93
CA VAL A 295 1.00 11.50 29.85
C VAL A 295 -0.10 11.79 28.84
N LYS A 296 -0.07 13.01 28.27
CA LYS A 296 -1.03 13.46 27.27
C LYS A 296 -0.35 14.21 26.14
N TYR A 297 -0.85 14.02 24.92
CA TYR A 297 -0.35 14.62 23.68
C TYR A 297 -1.45 15.43 23.00
N ASP A 298 -1.06 16.46 22.24
CA ASP A 298 -1.98 17.24 21.40
C ASP A 298 -2.39 16.45 20.15
N LEU A 299 -1.46 15.66 19.62
CA LEU A 299 -1.67 14.79 18.46
C LEU A 299 -1.08 13.40 18.73
N VAL A 300 -1.90 12.36 18.55
CA VAL A 300 -1.45 10.96 18.53
C VAL A 300 -1.67 10.40 17.13
N ILE A 301 -0.67 9.69 16.58
CA ILE A 301 -0.71 9.03 15.27
C ILE A 301 -0.51 7.53 15.48
N LEU A 302 -1.45 6.73 14.99
CA LEU A 302 -1.43 5.26 15.04
C LEU A 302 -1.50 4.71 13.61
N ASP A 303 -0.36 4.34 13.04
CA ASP A 303 -0.25 3.71 11.72
C ASP A 303 0.29 2.27 11.81
N PRO A 304 -0.50 1.34 12.41
CA PRO A 304 -0.05 -0.01 12.69
C PRO A 304 0.13 -0.84 11.41
N PRO A 305 0.97 -1.88 11.47
CA PRO A 305 1.07 -2.86 10.41
C PRO A 305 -0.27 -3.60 10.22
N LYS A 306 -0.39 -4.33 9.12
CA LYS A 306 -1.57 -5.15 8.82
C LYS A 306 -1.77 -6.23 9.89
N PHE A 307 -2.82 -6.11 10.70
CA PHE A 307 -3.14 -7.11 11.72
C PHE A 307 -3.96 -8.29 11.19
N ALA A 308 -4.83 -8.08 10.18
CA ALA A 308 -5.64 -9.12 9.58
C ALA A 308 -5.03 -9.61 8.25
N GLU A 309 -4.36 -10.76 8.27
CA GLU A 309 -3.80 -11.40 7.08
C GLU A 309 -4.76 -12.44 6.46
N SER A 310 -5.68 -12.97 7.24
CA SER A 310 -6.69 -13.97 6.82
C SER A 310 -7.99 -13.80 7.58
N ALA A 311 -9.08 -14.34 7.02
CA ALA A 311 -10.40 -14.33 7.67
C ALA A 311 -10.38 -15.01 9.05
N ALA A 312 -9.59 -16.06 9.22
CA ALA A 312 -9.43 -16.75 10.52
C ALA A 312 -8.86 -15.82 11.60
N ASN A 313 -8.03 -14.85 11.22
CA ASN A 313 -7.39 -13.91 12.16
C ASN A 313 -8.18 -12.60 12.34
N LEU A 314 -9.29 -12.40 11.62
CA LEU A 314 -10.02 -11.13 11.63
C LEU A 314 -10.46 -10.70 13.03
N LYS A 315 -11.05 -11.61 13.82
CA LYS A 315 -11.53 -11.31 15.19
C LYS A 315 -10.38 -10.88 16.11
N LYS A 316 -9.22 -11.54 16.01
CA LYS A 316 -8.01 -11.16 16.78
C LYS A 316 -7.47 -9.81 16.35
N ALA A 317 -7.46 -9.55 15.03
CA ALA A 317 -7.03 -8.27 14.48
C ALA A 317 -7.92 -7.10 14.92
N CYS A 318 -9.27 -7.30 14.93
CA CYS A 318 -10.20 -6.29 15.42
C CYS A 318 -9.93 -5.92 16.89
N ARG A 319 -9.64 -6.91 17.75
CA ARG A 319 -9.25 -6.67 19.16
C ARG A 319 -7.94 -5.87 19.26
N GLY A 320 -6.95 -6.18 18.40
CA GLY A 320 -5.70 -5.43 18.36
C GLY A 320 -5.91 -3.97 17.97
N TYR A 321 -6.73 -3.71 16.95
CA TYR A 321 -7.11 -2.34 16.58
C TYR A 321 -7.89 -1.64 17.68
N GLN A 322 -8.83 -2.32 18.35
CA GLN A 322 -9.59 -1.74 19.47
C GLN A 322 -8.66 -1.36 20.62
N ASP A 323 -7.72 -2.22 21.02
CA ASP A 323 -6.80 -1.96 22.13
C ASP A 323 -5.88 -0.77 21.86
N ILE A 324 -5.22 -0.71 20.68
CA ILE A 324 -4.33 0.45 20.38
C ILE A 324 -5.11 1.75 20.27
N ASN A 325 -6.31 1.74 19.70
CA ASN A 325 -7.14 2.94 19.60
C ASN A 325 -7.64 3.41 20.97
N ARG A 326 -8.04 2.47 21.86
CA ARG A 326 -8.39 2.76 23.25
C ARG A 326 -7.23 3.44 24.00
N LEU A 327 -6.02 2.88 23.86
CA LEU A 327 -4.82 3.44 24.48
C LEU A 327 -4.47 4.81 23.89
N GLY A 328 -4.50 4.92 22.55
CA GLY A 328 -4.23 6.19 21.85
C GLY A 328 -5.20 7.29 22.27
N LEU A 329 -6.51 7.02 22.32
CA LEU A 329 -7.53 7.98 22.76
C LEU A 329 -7.32 8.43 24.21
N LYS A 330 -6.91 7.51 25.09
CA LYS A 330 -6.54 7.87 26.49
C LYS A 330 -5.34 8.81 26.57
N LEU A 331 -4.48 8.83 25.57
CA LEU A 331 -3.29 9.70 25.54
C LEU A 331 -3.53 11.05 24.86
N VAL A 332 -4.63 11.24 24.17
CA VAL A 332 -4.98 12.55 23.58
C VAL A 332 -5.49 13.50 24.64
N LYS A 333 -5.02 14.76 24.63
CA LYS A 333 -5.56 15.87 25.43
C LYS A 333 -7.01 16.19 25.02
N LYS A 334 -7.80 16.73 25.91
CA LYS A 334 -9.08 17.34 25.54
C LYS A 334 -8.84 18.46 24.51
N GLY A 335 -9.59 18.46 23.42
CA GLY A 335 -9.37 19.33 22.25
C GLY A 335 -8.28 18.85 21.27
N GLY A 336 -7.53 17.81 21.63
CA GLY A 336 -6.49 17.22 20.78
C GLY A 336 -7.05 16.32 19.67
N ARG A 337 -6.13 15.67 18.93
CA ARG A 337 -6.46 14.84 17.76
C ARG A 337 -5.82 13.45 17.83
N LEU A 338 -6.56 12.46 17.35
CA LEU A 338 -6.05 11.14 16.98
C LEU A 338 -6.12 10.98 15.46
N LEU A 339 -5.00 10.61 14.82
CA LEU A 339 -4.99 10.05 13.49
C LEU A 339 -4.76 8.54 13.60
N THR A 340 -5.68 7.73 13.09
CA THR A 340 -5.59 6.29 13.20
C THR A 340 -5.88 5.62 11.88
N PHE A 341 -5.14 4.53 11.56
CA PHE A 341 -5.16 3.89 10.24
C PHE A 341 -5.33 2.38 10.31
N SER A 342 -5.84 1.82 9.23
CA SER A 342 -5.84 0.38 8.93
C SER A 342 -5.57 0.15 7.45
N CYS A 343 -4.56 -0.66 7.14
CA CYS A 343 -4.28 -1.16 5.78
C CYS A 343 -4.77 -2.61 5.56
N SER A 344 -5.56 -3.17 6.48
CA SER A 344 -6.11 -4.53 6.37
C SER A 344 -7.28 -4.57 5.40
N GLY A 345 -7.16 -5.32 4.29
CA GLY A 345 -8.25 -5.44 3.30
C GLY A 345 -9.53 -6.08 3.84
N LEU A 346 -9.41 -6.95 4.86
CA LEU A 346 -10.55 -7.61 5.53
C LEU A 346 -11.28 -6.70 6.54
N VAL A 347 -10.71 -5.54 6.87
CA VAL A 347 -11.33 -4.52 7.73
C VAL A 347 -11.77 -3.39 6.81
N ASP A 348 -13.03 -3.36 6.44
CA ASP A 348 -13.61 -2.27 5.67
C ASP A 348 -13.79 -1.00 6.50
N SER A 349 -14.21 0.10 5.86
CA SER A 349 -14.34 1.41 6.51
C SER A 349 -15.39 1.41 7.63
N ALA A 350 -16.52 0.72 7.44
CA ALA A 350 -17.59 0.64 8.43
C ALA A 350 -17.15 -0.15 9.66
N LEU A 351 -16.49 -1.31 9.43
CA LEU A 351 -15.94 -2.11 10.53
C LEU A 351 -14.83 -1.35 11.27
N PHE A 352 -13.95 -0.65 10.54
CA PHE A 352 -12.88 0.13 11.18
C PHE A 352 -13.47 1.25 12.06
N GLN A 353 -14.44 1.99 11.56
CA GLN A 353 -15.15 3.02 12.34
C GLN A 353 -15.81 2.43 13.58
N LYS A 354 -16.48 1.26 13.46
CA LYS A 354 -17.09 0.56 14.59
C LYS A 354 -16.04 0.20 15.65
N ILE A 355 -14.92 -0.39 15.27
CA ILE A 355 -13.82 -0.76 16.17
C ILE A 355 -13.33 0.46 16.95
N VAL A 356 -13.13 1.60 16.25
CA VAL A 356 -12.66 2.85 16.87
C VAL A 356 -13.71 3.46 17.78
N SER A 357 -15.00 3.34 17.43
CA SER A 357 -16.12 3.75 18.31
C SER A 357 -16.15 2.93 19.62
N ASP A 358 -16.03 1.60 19.50
CA ASP A 358 -15.97 0.72 20.69
C ASP A 358 -14.74 1.07 21.56
N ALA A 359 -13.60 1.38 20.94
CA ALA A 359 -12.38 1.82 21.62
C ALA A 359 -12.57 3.16 22.37
N ALA A 360 -13.35 4.10 21.81
CA ALA A 360 -13.65 5.38 22.44
C ALA A 360 -14.53 5.19 23.70
N LEU A 361 -15.53 4.31 23.64
CA LEU A 361 -16.34 3.92 24.78
C LEU A 361 -15.47 3.29 25.89
N ASP A 362 -14.61 2.35 25.54
CA ASP A 362 -13.67 1.71 26.49
C ASP A 362 -12.65 2.67 27.08
N ALA A 363 -12.32 3.74 26.37
CA ALA A 363 -11.44 4.81 26.84
C ALA A 363 -12.15 5.82 27.74
N GLY A 364 -13.48 5.86 27.76
CA GLY A 364 -14.28 6.90 28.40
C GLY A 364 -14.11 8.27 27.73
N VAL A 365 -13.96 8.29 26.39
CA VAL A 365 -13.67 9.50 25.61
C VAL A 365 -14.81 9.78 24.65
N ASP A 366 -15.28 11.03 24.64
CA ASP A 366 -16.19 11.53 23.61
C ASP A 366 -15.38 11.99 22.40
N GLY A 367 -15.48 11.24 21.29
CA GLY A 367 -14.72 11.47 20.06
C GLY A 367 -15.64 11.89 18.90
N ARG A 368 -15.16 12.79 18.03
CA ARG A 368 -15.82 13.17 16.79
C ARG A 368 -14.93 12.91 15.61
N ILE A 369 -15.40 12.20 14.59
CA ILE A 369 -14.71 12.06 13.31
C ILE A 369 -14.80 13.40 12.59
N ILE A 370 -13.64 14.00 12.34
CA ILE A 370 -13.51 15.29 11.65
C ILE A 370 -13.31 15.07 10.16
N SER A 371 -12.50 14.06 9.79
CA SER A 371 -12.27 13.70 8.40
C SER A 371 -11.92 12.20 8.27
N THR A 372 -12.16 11.67 7.07
CA THR A 372 -11.66 10.35 6.66
C THR A 372 -10.40 10.53 5.82
N LEU A 373 -9.42 9.66 6.02
CA LEU A 373 -8.14 9.67 5.34
C LEU A 373 -7.99 8.39 4.50
N ARG A 374 -7.31 8.50 3.36
CA ARG A 374 -7.14 7.39 2.42
C ARG A 374 -5.80 7.51 1.68
N GLN A 375 -5.49 6.50 0.87
CA GLN A 375 -4.33 6.53 -0.01
C GLN A 375 -4.36 7.72 -0.99
N ASP A 376 -3.17 8.25 -1.33
CA ASP A 376 -3.03 9.35 -2.28
C ASP A 376 -3.38 8.93 -3.71
N ALA A 377 -3.55 9.89 -4.59
CA ALA A 377 -4.05 9.73 -5.96
C ALA A 377 -3.21 8.84 -6.86
N ASP A 378 -1.91 8.67 -6.57
CA ASP A 378 -1.04 7.72 -7.28
C ASP A 378 -1.36 6.25 -6.97
N HIS A 379 -2.05 5.97 -5.87
CA HIS A 379 -2.57 4.65 -5.51
C HIS A 379 -4.01 4.49 -6.01
N VAL A 380 -4.15 4.35 -7.31
CA VAL A 380 -5.44 4.34 -8.02
C VAL A 380 -6.34 3.22 -7.51
N VAL A 381 -7.61 3.56 -7.33
CA VAL A 381 -8.68 2.62 -6.96
C VAL A 381 -9.47 2.24 -8.21
N SER A 382 -9.56 0.95 -8.49
CA SER A 382 -10.38 0.41 -9.57
C SER A 382 -11.84 0.37 -9.16
N LEU A 383 -12.74 0.98 -9.94
CA LEU A 383 -14.18 0.95 -9.66
C LEU A 383 -14.74 -0.46 -9.51
N PRO A 384 -14.42 -1.43 -10.40
CA PRO A 384 -14.92 -2.80 -10.30
C PRO A 384 -14.15 -3.68 -9.30
N CYS A 385 -13.02 -3.21 -8.71
CA CYS A 385 -12.21 -3.95 -7.75
C CYS A 385 -12.04 -3.14 -6.46
N PRO A 386 -13.03 -3.15 -5.55
CA PRO A 386 -13.01 -2.35 -4.32
C PRO A 386 -11.86 -2.71 -3.39
N GLU A 387 -11.25 -3.89 -3.52
CA GLU A 387 -10.06 -4.33 -2.77
C GLU A 387 -8.85 -3.44 -3.01
N THR A 388 -8.84 -2.68 -4.11
CA THR A 388 -7.80 -1.68 -4.39
C THR A 388 -7.89 -0.45 -3.48
N PHE A 389 -9.04 -0.24 -2.82
CA PHE A 389 -9.19 0.73 -1.72
C PHE A 389 -8.86 0.06 -0.38
N TYR A 390 -7.60 0.09 -0.01
CA TYR A 390 -7.11 -0.68 1.15
C TYR A 390 -6.74 0.18 2.37
N LEU A 391 -6.38 1.44 2.21
CA LEU A 391 -6.00 2.33 3.33
C LEU A 391 -7.21 3.11 3.84
N LYS A 392 -7.57 2.88 5.09
CA LYS A 392 -8.62 3.59 5.82
C LYS A 392 -8.00 4.34 6.98
N GLY A 393 -8.30 5.63 7.09
CA GLY A 393 -7.85 6.46 8.19
C GLY A 393 -8.97 7.34 8.72
N LEU A 394 -8.89 7.66 10.00
CA LEU A 394 -9.81 8.57 10.69
C LEU A 394 -9.02 9.66 11.43
N GLU A 395 -9.44 10.90 11.25
CA GLU A 395 -9.08 12.01 12.13
C GLU A 395 -10.18 12.17 13.19
N ILE A 396 -9.82 12.05 14.45
CA ILE A 396 -10.74 12.11 15.57
C ILE A 396 -10.37 13.28 16.48
N ALA A 397 -11.35 14.16 16.76
CA ALA A 397 -11.23 15.16 17.81
C ALA A 397 -11.71 14.56 19.14
N VAL A 398 -10.94 14.76 20.21
CA VAL A 398 -11.31 14.40 21.59
C VAL A 398 -11.94 15.63 22.23
N MET A 399 -13.18 15.47 22.77
CA MET A 399 -13.97 16.57 23.32
C MET A 399 -13.74 16.75 24.83
#